data_a07fc7b163e31c34a4a1e195bd8860f2
#
_entry.id   a07fc7b163e31c34a4a1e195bd8860f2
#
_cell.length_a   1.000
_cell.length_b   1.000
_cell.length_c   1.000
_cell.angle_alpha   90.00
_cell.angle_beta   90.00
_cell.angle_gamma   90.00
#
_symmetry.space_group_name_H-M   'P 1'
#
loop_
_entity.id
_entity.type
_entity.pdbx_description
1 polymer ?
#
loop_
_entity_poly.entity_id
_entity_poly.type
_entity_poly.pdbx_seq_one_letter_code
_entity_poly.pdbx_strand_id
1 'polypeptide(L)'
;MANGILVIDKSAGWTSQDVAAKLRGVFHERRVGHGGTLDPMATGVLPIFIGRATRAAEFLESAEKEYIAGLRLGTVTDTQDTSGTVLETHPVTVTRADVQAALQRFLGPIEQIPPMYSAIKIGGQKLYELARQGKEVERKPRSITIHELELLEGEGTEYVLRVRCSKGTYVRTLCHDLGSALSCGGCMSSLRRTRAGSFTLSQAVTMQQVLDFAAEHDPQELLMPVDAVFSVHPPLIVTLGQAAKLKNGAQVRDWQFRPGTYRVYAEDGEFLLLGRVENGLLTTIKSFFEVNTLAT
;
A
#
# COMPACT_ATOMS: atom_id res chain seq x y z
N MET A 1 -11.41 23.19 -0.11
CA MET A 1 -11.51 21.75 -0.50
C MET A 1 -10.53 20.98 0.34
N ALA A 2 -10.95 19.85 0.91
CA ALA A 2 -10.06 19.00 1.70
C ALA A 2 -8.92 18.46 0.82
N ASN A 3 -7.68 18.50 1.33
CA ASN A 3 -6.51 18.06 0.59
C ASN A 3 -5.42 17.56 1.55
N GLY A 4 -5.14 16.29 1.52
CA GLY A 4 -4.13 15.67 2.38
C GLY A 4 -4.25 14.16 2.44
N ILE A 5 -3.60 13.60 3.45
CA ILE A 5 -3.51 12.16 3.66
C ILE A 5 -4.06 11.83 5.05
N LEU A 6 -4.91 10.82 5.12
CA LEU A 6 -5.37 10.23 6.36
C LEU A 6 -4.96 8.76 6.41
N VAL A 7 -4.30 8.35 7.48
CA VAL A 7 -3.94 6.94 7.67
C VAL A 7 -5.02 6.27 8.49
N ILE A 8 -5.71 5.29 7.91
CA ILE A 8 -6.76 4.54 8.61
C ILE A 8 -6.20 3.21 9.11
N ASP A 9 -6.43 2.88 10.37
CA ASP A 9 -6.36 1.51 10.87
C ASP A 9 -7.64 0.79 10.42
N LYS A 10 -7.56 0.15 9.25
CA LYS A 10 -8.71 -0.52 8.65
C LYS A 10 -9.13 -1.71 9.50
N SER A 11 -10.38 -1.76 9.89
CA SER A 11 -10.98 -2.92 10.54
C SER A 11 -11.29 -4.05 9.55
N ALA A 12 -11.40 -5.27 10.03
CA ALA A 12 -11.90 -6.39 9.25
C ALA A 12 -13.35 -6.16 8.80
N GLY A 13 -13.75 -6.82 7.70
CA GLY A 13 -15.10 -6.74 7.14
C GLY A 13 -15.32 -5.56 6.18
N TRP A 14 -14.42 -4.57 6.13
CA TRP A 14 -14.46 -3.46 5.19
C TRP A 14 -13.55 -3.72 4.00
N THR A 15 -14.00 -3.37 2.79
CA THR A 15 -13.09 -3.21 1.66
C THR A 15 -12.36 -1.87 1.74
N SER A 16 -11.20 -1.74 1.07
CA SER A 16 -10.50 -0.45 0.97
C SER A 16 -11.35 0.62 0.27
N GLN A 17 -12.27 0.21 -0.62
CA GLN A 17 -13.21 1.10 -1.29
C GLN A 17 -14.34 1.58 -0.37
N ASP A 18 -14.83 0.75 0.54
CA ASP A 18 -15.83 1.17 1.54
C ASP A 18 -15.27 2.26 2.44
N VAL A 19 -14.01 2.11 2.88
CA VAL A 19 -13.30 3.13 3.64
C VAL A 19 -13.22 4.45 2.85
N ALA A 20 -12.78 4.39 1.59
CA ALA A 20 -12.71 5.58 0.74
C ALA A 20 -14.09 6.20 0.49
N ALA A 21 -15.13 5.38 0.29
CA ALA A 21 -16.51 5.85 0.08
C ALA A 21 -17.06 6.56 1.33
N LYS A 22 -16.83 6.00 2.52
CA LYS A 22 -17.23 6.62 3.79
C LYS A 22 -16.57 7.99 3.96
N LEU A 23 -15.27 8.08 3.71
CA LEU A 23 -14.50 9.32 3.86
C LEU A 23 -14.87 10.39 2.84
N ARG A 24 -15.37 10.02 1.63
CA ARG A 24 -15.97 11.01 0.71
C ARG A 24 -17.09 11.79 1.36
N GLY A 25 -17.94 11.12 2.14
CA GLY A 25 -19.02 11.78 2.89
C GLY A 25 -18.49 12.65 4.02
N VAL A 26 -17.51 12.17 4.78
CA VAL A 26 -16.95 12.91 5.93
C VAL A 26 -16.25 14.21 5.49
N PHE A 27 -15.44 14.14 4.41
CA PHE A 27 -14.66 15.29 3.92
C PHE A 27 -15.37 16.12 2.84
N HIS A 28 -16.59 15.73 2.43
CA HIS A 28 -17.31 16.35 1.31
C HIS A 28 -16.45 16.51 0.04
N GLU A 29 -15.55 15.54 -0.21
CA GLU A 29 -14.61 15.54 -1.33
C GLU A 29 -14.82 14.30 -2.22
N ARG A 30 -15.02 14.51 -3.52
CA ARG A 30 -15.24 13.41 -4.48
C ARG A 30 -13.97 12.60 -4.75
N ARG A 31 -12.83 13.27 -4.77
CA ARG A 31 -11.53 12.65 -5.04
C ARG A 31 -10.96 12.07 -3.76
N VAL A 32 -11.26 10.81 -3.51
CA VAL A 32 -10.71 10.02 -2.41
C VAL A 32 -10.26 8.68 -2.96
N GLY A 33 -9.01 8.32 -2.70
CA GLY A 33 -8.41 7.04 -3.10
C GLY A 33 -7.50 6.48 -2.02
N HIS A 34 -7.05 5.25 -2.18
CA HIS A 34 -6.17 4.59 -1.21
C HIS A 34 -4.82 4.22 -1.82
N GLY A 35 -3.77 4.13 -0.99
CA GLY A 35 -2.41 3.76 -1.38
C GLY A 35 -2.12 2.26 -1.25
N GLY A 36 -2.92 1.45 -1.92
CA GLY A 36 -2.77 -0.01 -1.95
C GLY A 36 -3.89 -0.75 -1.22
N THR A 37 -4.51 -1.68 -1.93
CA THR A 37 -5.66 -2.45 -1.45
C THR A 37 -5.28 -3.34 -0.26
N LEU A 38 -6.20 -3.45 0.69
CA LEU A 38 -6.27 -4.51 1.69
C LEU A 38 -7.51 -5.34 1.43
N ASP A 39 -7.39 -6.66 1.54
CA ASP A 39 -8.51 -7.59 1.44
C ASP A 39 -9.53 -7.33 2.57
N PRO A 40 -10.81 -7.74 2.43
CA PRO A 40 -11.82 -7.47 3.46
C PRO A 40 -11.45 -8.00 4.84
N MET A 41 -10.85 -9.20 4.93
CA MET A 41 -10.41 -9.77 6.19
C MET A 41 -9.19 -9.09 6.80
N ALA A 42 -8.36 -8.44 5.96
CA ALA A 42 -7.13 -7.81 6.40
C ALA A 42 -7.41 -6.51 7.17
N THR A 43 -6.53 -6.19 8.11
CA THR A 43 -6.59 -5.00 8.98
C THR A 43 -5.34 -4.14 8.86
N GLY A 44 -5.33 -2.99 9.52
CA GLY A 44 -4.13 -2.17 9.69
C GLY A 44 -4.01 -1.01 8.71
N VAL A 45 -2.79 -0.56 8.51
CA VAL A 45 -2.42 0.70 7.83
C VAL A 45 -3.00 0.79 6.42
N LEU A 46 -3.95 1.68 6.23
CA LEU A 46 -4.54 2.02 4.94
C LEU A 46 -4.45 3.54 4.71
N PRO A 47 -3.41 4.04 4.04
CA PRO A 47 -3.33 5.44 3.69
C PRO A 47 -4.39 5.83 2.67
N ILE A 48 -5.17 6.85 3.00
CA ILE A 48 -6.23 7.43 2.17
C ILE A 48 -5.78 8.82 1.72
N PHE A 49 -5.89 9.06 0.45
CA PHE A 49 -5.55 10.32 -0.20
C PHE A 49 -6.83 11.08 -0.54
N ILE A 50 -6.90 12.33 -0.15
CA ILE A 50 -8.08 13.19 -0.26
C ILE A 50 -7.74 14.40 -1.13
N GLY A 51 -8.63 14.76 -2.03
CA GLY A 51 -8.44 15.89 -2.93
C GLY A 51 -7.29 15.64 -3.94
N ARG A 52 -6.43 16.63 -4.11
CA ARG A 52 -5.27 16.53 -5.01
C ARG A 52 -4.20 15.56 -4.52
N ALA A 53 -4.18 15.25 -3.23
CA ALA A 53 -3.28 14.25 -2.69
C ALA A 53 -3.45 12.87 -3.38
N THR A 54 -4.59 12.56 -3.98
CA THR A 54 -4.79 11.34 -4.78
C THR A 54 -3.74 11.13 -5.86
N ARG A 55 -3.10 12.20 -6.34
CA ARG A 55 -2.00 12.15 -7.31
C ARG A 55 -0.71 11.53 -6.73
N ALA A 56 -0.59 11.47 -5.39
CA ALA A 56 0.54 10.87 -4.71
C ALA A 56 0.35 9.36 -4.44
N ALA A 57 -0.84 8.81 -4.64
CA ALA A 57 -1.14 7.40 -4.33
C ALA A 57 -0.24 6.42 -5.09
N GLU A 58 0.11 6.72 -6.34
CA GLU A 58 0.98 5.88 -7.18
C GLU A 58 2.38 5.66 -6.58
N PHE A 59 2.91 6.66 -5.87
CA PHE A 59 4.23 6.55 -5.22
C PHE A 59 4.19 5.59 -4.03
N LEU A 60 3.08 5.57 -3.31
CA LEU A 60 2.90 4.64 -2.19
C LEU A 60 2.59 3.22 -2.68
N GLU A 61 1.90 3.06 -3.80
CA GLU A 61 1.69 1.73 -4.40
C GLU A 61 3.00 1.02 -4.70
N SER A 62 4.02 1.77 -5.12
CA SER A 62 5.35 1.23 -5.42
C SER A 62 6.25 1.02 -4.20
N ALA A 63 5.86 1.51 -3.02
CA ALA A 63 6.64 1.38 -1.79
C ALA A 63 6.57 -0.04 -1.20
N GLU A 64 7.53 -0.37 -0.34
CA GLU A 64 7.51 -1.58 0.47
C GLU A 64 6.35 -1.59 1.47
N LYS A 65 5.92 -2.79 1.84
CA LYS A 65 4.90 -3.02 2.87
C LYS A 65 5.43 -4.00 3.91
N GLU A 66 4.91 -3.88 5.14
CA GLU A 66 5.16 -4.84 6.20
C GLU A 66 3.83 -5.34 6.77
N TYR A 67 3.82 -6.63 7.05
CA TYR A 67 2.64 -7.33 7.55
C TYR A 67 2.99 -8.25 8.71
N ILE A 68 2.01 -8.43 9.61
CA ILE A 68 1.91 -9.59 10.49
C ILE A 68 0.83 -10.48 9.89
N ALA A 69 1.19 -11.72 9.56
CA ALA A 69 0.34 -12.68 8.86
C ALA A 69 0.21 -13.98 9.65
N GLY A 70 -1.01 -14.46 9.80
CA GLY A 70 -1.26 -15.82 10.29
C GLY A 70 -1.13 -16.82 9.14
N LEU A 71 -0.35 -17.87 9.36
CA LEU A 71 -0.22 -19.02 8.47
C LEU A 71 -0.92 -20.20 9.13
N ARG A 72 -1.93 -20.76 8.45
CA ARG A 72 -2.55 -22.03 8.81
C ARG A 72 -2.03 -23.14 7.90
N LEU A 73 -1.40 -24.14 8.48
CA LEU A 73 -0.98 -25.36 7.79
C LEU A 73 -2.09 -26.42 7.81
N GLY A 74 -2.02 -27.38 6.89
CA GLY A 74 -2.95 -28.48 6.79
C GLY A 74 -4.25 -28.17 6.04
N THR A 75 -4.43 -26.95 5.55
CA THR A 75 -5.67 -26.55 4.85
C THR A 75 -5.34 -25.78 3.57
N VAL A 76 -5.92 -26.21 2.45
CA VAL A 76 -5.84 -25.51 1.17
C VAL A 76 -7.21 -24.95 0.82
N THR A 77 -7.29 -23.67 0.42
CA THR A 77 -8.53 -23.02 0.04
C THR A 77 -8.42 -22.37 -1.34
N ASP A 78 -9.55 -22.15 -1.99
CA ASP A 78 -9.64 -21.52 -3.32
C ASP A 78 -9.19 -20.05 -3.33
N THR A 79 -9.32 -19.34 -2.19
CA THR A 79 -8.88 -17.96 -2.02
C THR A 79 -7.45 -17.82 -1.48
N GLN A 80 -6.83 -18.93 -1.06
CA GLN A 80 -5.54 -18.99 -0.35
C GLN A 80 -5.59 -18.31 1.03
N ASP A 81 -6.79 -18.08 1.59
CA ASP A 81 -7.05 -17.62 2.95
C ASP A 81 -8.23 -18.36 3.57
N THR A 82 -8.44 -18.20 4.87
CA THR A 82 -9.50 -18.92 5.62
C THR A 82 -10.92 -18.44 5.29
N SER A 83 -11.12 -17.43 4.45
CA SER A 83 -12.45 -16.99 4.01
C SER A 83 -12.99 -17.78 2.82
N GLY A 84 -12.13 -18.55 2.14
CA GLY A 84 -12.48 -19.35 0.98
C GLY A 84 -13.04 -20.72 1.31
N THR A 85 -13.45 -21.42 0.24
CA THR A 85 -13.89 -22.82 0.33
C THR A 85 -12.69 -23.73 0.51
N VAL A 86 -12.76 -24.65 1.47
CA VAL A 86 -11.72 -25.67 1.68
C VAL A 86 -11.72 -26.64 0.50
N LEU A 87 -10.57 -26.76 -0.16
CA LEU A 87 -10.35 -27.70 -1.27
C LEU A 87 -9.73 -29.00 -0.78
N GLU A 88 -8.72 -28.89 0.13
CA GLU A 88 -7.96 -30.02 0.63
C GLU A 88 -7.64 -29.83 2.11
N THR A 89 -7.52 -30.95 2.82
CA THR A 89 -7.00 -31.00 4.19
C THR A 89 -5.95 -32.10 4.31
N HIS A 90 -4.84 -31.80 4.99
CA HIS A 90 -3.72 -32.72 5.16
C HIS A 90 -3.29 -32.76 6.62
N PRO A 91 -2.78 -33.91 7.11
CA PRO A 91 -2.16 -33.98 8.43
C PRO A 91 -0.91 -33.09 8.47
N VAL A 92 -0.71 -32.41 9.59
CA VAL A 92 0.47 -31.57 9.84
C VAL A 92 1.39 -32.31 10.80
N THR A 93 2.54 -32.75 10.29
CA THR A 93 3.57 -33.44 11.06
C THR A 93 4.86 -32.64 11.19
N VAL A 94 4.90 -31.44 10.56
CA VAL A 94 6.06 -30.57 10.57
C VAL A 94 6.22 -29.89 11.93
N THR A 95 7.47 -29.68 12.31
CA THR A 95 7.82 -28.97 13.54
C THR A 95 8.01 -27.46 13.28
N ARG A 96 8.07 -26.67 14.37
CA ARG A 96 8.43 -25.25 14.28
C ARG A 96 9.79 -25.05 13.58
N ALA A 97 10.76 -25.95 13.79
CA ALA A 97 12.07 -25.88 13.14
C ALA A 97 11.97 -26.09 11.63
N ASP A 98 11.12 -27.00 11.16
CA ASP A 98 10.87 -27.21 9.72
C ASP A 98 10.24 -25.98 9.08
N VAL A 99 9.27 -25.35 9.74
CA VAL A 99 8.69 -24.08 9.27
C VAL A 99 9.77 -23.02 9.19
N GLN A 100 10.58 -22.83 10.25
CA GLN A 100 11.67 -21.84 10.27
C GLN A 100 12.68 -22.07 9.14
N ALA A 101 13.02 -23.33 8.84
CA ALA A 101 13.91 -23.69 7.73
C ALA A 101 13.28 -23.41 6.37
N ALA A 102 11.97 -23.67 6.19
CA ALA A 102 11.25 -23.42 4.95
C ALA A 102 11.20 -21.91 4.60
N LEU A 103 11.09 -21.02 5.60
CA LEU A 103 11.06 -19.56 5.37
C LEU A 103 12.29 -19.08 4.60
N GLN A 104 13.45 -19.69 4.80
CA GLN A 104 14.71 -19.28 4.15
C GLN A 104 14.65 -19.40 2.61
N ARG A 105 13.80 -20.29 2.10
CA ARG A 105 13.62 -20.52 0.66
C ARG A 105 12.83 -19.40 -0.03
N PHE A 106 12.14 -18.57 0.74
CA PHE A 106 11.27 -17.49 0.26
C PHE A 106 11.88 -16.10 0.48
N LEU A 107 13.08 -16.00 1.05
CA LEU A 107 13.80 -14.73 1.21
C LEU A 107 14.44 -14.30 -0.11
N GLY A 108 14.46 -12.97 -0.35
CA GLY A 108 15.02 -12.38 -1.55
C GLY A 108 14.06 -12.34 -2.73
N PRO A 109 14.58 -12.26 -3.97
CA PRO A 109 13.76 -12.28 -5.20
C PRO A 109 13.16 -13.67 -5.43
N ILE A 110 11.85 -13.73 -5.61
CA ILE A 110 11.10 -14.95 -5.93
C ILE A 110 10.04 -14.68 -6.99
N GLU A 111 9.63 -15.71 -7.68
CA GLU A 111 8.48 -15.68 -8.61
C GLU A 111 7.21 -16.11 -7.87
N GLN A 112 6.13 -15.36 -8.04
CA GLN A 112 4.84 -15.64 -7.43
C GLN A 112 3.74 -15.62 -8.48
N ILE A 113 2.91 -16.67 -8.54
CA ILE A 113 1.71 -16.70 -9.38
C ILE A 113 0.59 -16.00 -8.60
N PRO A 114 0.08 -14.85 -9.09
CA PRO A 114 -0.99 -14.13 -8.39
C PRO A 114 -2.24 -15.00 -8.19
N PRO A 115 -2.98 -14.86 -7.07
CA PRO A 115 -4.20 -15.63 -6.86
C PRO A 115 -5.30 -15.19 -7.82
N MET A 116 -6.27 -16.09 -8.12
CA MET A 116 -7.44 -15.76 -8.91
C MET A 116 -8.27 -14.63 -8.26
N TYR A 117 -8.34 -14.62 -6.94
CA TYR A 117 -9.01 -13.54 -6.18
C TYR A 117 -8.11 -12.32 -6.04
N SER A 118 -7.77 -11.67 -7.16
CA SER A 118 -6.96 -10.45 -7.20
C SER A 118 -7.55 -9.39 -8.13
N ALA A 119 -7.10 -8.13 -7.98
CA ALA A 119 -7.53 -7.00 -8.81
C ALA A 119 -6.78 -6.89 -10.15
N ILE A 120 -5.92 -7.85 -10.47
CA ILE A 120 -5.20 -7.90 -11.75
C ILE A 120 -6.21 -8.05 -12.89
N LYS A 121 -5.97 -7.33 -13.97
CA LYS A 121 -6.81 -7.42 -15.18
C LYS A 121 -6.14 -8.29 -16.24
N ILE A 122 -6.91 -9.21 -16.80
CA ILE A 122 -6.56 -10.00 -18.00
C ILE A 122 -7.68 -9.80 -19.00
N GLY A 123 -7.36 -9.40 -20.23
CA GLY A 123 -8.40 -9.12 -21.24
C GLY A 123 -9.40 -8.04 -20.84
N GLY A 124 -9.02 -7.10 -19.98
CA GLY A 124 -9.90 -6.01 -19.49
C GLY A 124 -10.75 -6.36 -18.27
N GLN A 125 -10.89 -7.64 -17.91
CA GLN A 125 -11.65 -8.10 -16.73
C GLN A 125 -10.73 -8.38 -15.55
N LYS A 126 -11.19 -8.11 -14.33
CA LYS A 126 -10.43 -8.40 -13.11
C LYS A 126 -10.51 -9.88 -12.78
N LEU A 127 -9.39 -10.46 -12.30
CA LEU A 127 -9.32 -11.88 -11.98
C LEU A 127 -10.38 -12.32 -10.96
N TYR A 128 -10.65 -11.52 -9.93
CA TYR A 128 -11.68 -11.86 -8.94
C TYR A 128 -13.10 -11.92 -9.54
N GLU A 129 -13.37 -11.18 -10.62
CA GLU A 129 -14.67 -11.22 -11.32
C GLU A 129 -14.82 -12.54 -12.09
N LEU A 130 -13.73 -13.01 -12.69
CA LEU A 130 -13.68 -14.33 -13.36
C LEU A 130 -13.77 -15.47 -12.34
N ALA A 131 -13.05 -15.36 -11.21
CA ALA A 131 -13.10 -16.35 -10.13
C ALA A 131 -14.52 -16.55 -9.59
N ARG A 132 -15.27 -15.45 -9.36
CA ARG A 132 -16.67 -15.51 -8.94
C ARG A 132 -17.60 -16.16 -9.96
N GLN A 133 -17.22 -16.21 -11.23
CA GLN A 133 -17.92 -16.92 -12.29
C GLN A 133 -17.48 -18.39 -12.42
N GLY A 134 -16.60 -18.89 -11.53
CA GLY A 134 -16.04 -20.22 -11.59
C GLY A 134 -15.02 -20.40 -12.74
N LYS A 135 -14.53 -19.31 -13.34
CA LYS A 135 -13.56 -19.34 -14.43
C LYS A 135 -12.16 -19.23 -13.89
N GLU A 136 -11.31 -20.17 -14.24
CA GLU A 136 -9.88 -20.09 -14.01
C GLU A 136 -9.16 -19.70 -15.31
N VAL A 137 -8.17 -18.81 -15.19
CA VAL A 137 -7.35 -18.37 -16.34
C VAL A 137 -5.88 -18.52 -16.00
N GLU A 138 -5.07 -18.76 -17.01
CA GLU A 138 -3.62 -18.81 -16.85
C GLU A 138 -3.08 -17.45 -16.37
N ARG A 139 -2.23 -17.50 -15.36
CA ARG A 139 -1.61 -16.32 -14.75
C ARG A 139 -0.10 -16.44 -14.86
N LYS A 140 0.52 -15.42 -15.41
CA LYS A 140 1.98 -15.38 -15.53
C LYS A 140 2.61 -15.12 -14.16
N PRO A 141 3.70 -15.82 -13.80
CA PRO A 141 4.49 -15.48 -12.62
C PRO A 141 4.93 -14.01 -12.64
N ARG A 142 5.08 -13.44 -11.45
CA ARG A 142 5.57 -12.08 -11.27
C ARG A 142 6.70 -12.08 -10.26
N SER A 143 7.77 -11.41 -10.62
CA SER A 143 8.90 -11.23 -9.73
C SER A 143 8.53 -10.28 -8.60
N ILE A 144 8.74 -10.74 -7.37
CA ILE A 144 8.59 -9.98 -6.13
C ILE A 144 9.83 -10.19 -5.25
N THR A 145 9.98 -9.36 -4.24
CA THR A 145 11.09 -9.52 -3.29
C THR A 145 10.54 -9.57 -1.86
N ILE A 146 10.90 -10.60 -1.13
CA ILE A 146 10.68 -10.68 0.31
C ILE A 146 11.97 -10.22 1.01
N HIS A 147 11.92 -9.02 1.59
CA HIS A 147 13.09 -8.39 2.24
C HIS A 147 13.36 -8.97 3.62
N GLU A 148 12.29 -9.29 4.36
CA GLU A 148 12.35 -9.93 5.67
C GLU A 148 11.20 -10.92 5.81
N LEU A 149 11.48 -12.08 6.38
CA LEU A 149 10.51 -13.11 6.67
C LEU A 149 10.92 -13.79 7.98
N GLU A 150 10.15 -13.56 9.04
CA GLU A 150 10.46 -13.99 10.39
C GLU A 150 9.30 -14.78 10.97
N LEU A 151 9.59 -15.90 11.63
CA LEU A 151 8.64 -16.66 12.41
C LEU A 151 8.58 -16.08 13.83
N LEU A 152 7.50 -15.38 14.14
CA LEU A 152 7.31 -14.73 15.44
C LEU A 152 6.91 -15.76 16.49
N GLU A 153 5.80 -16.47 16.24
CA GLU A 153 5.23 -17.44 17.16
C GLU A 153 4.49 -18.55 16.41
N GLY A 154 4.03 -19.55 17.12
CA GLY A 154 3.17 -20.62 16.59
C GLY A 154 3.74 -22.02 16.80
N GLU A 155 2.82 -22.99 16.79
CA GLU A 155 3.05 -24.44 16.87
C GLU A 155 1.90 -25.20 16.19
N GLY A 156 2.10 -26.47 15.91
CA GLY A 156 1.09 -27.33 15.28
C GLY A 156 0.67 -26.81 13.92
N THR A 157 -0.56 -26.33 13.80
CA THR A 157 -1.13 -25.86 12.54
C THR A 157 -1.13 -24.34 12.38
N GLU A 158 -0.88 -23.57 13.43
CA GLU A 158 -1.02 -22.10 13.42
C GLU A 158 0.33 -21.42 13.71
N TYR A 159 0.73 -20.54 12.83
CA TYR A 159 1.97 -19.77 12.92
C TYR A 159 1.72 -18.28 12.61
N VAL A 160 2.55 -17.42 13.17
CA VAL A 160 2.52 -15.98 12.92
C VAL A 160 3.87 -15.55 12.33
N LEU A 161 3.79 -14.88 11.20
CA LEU A 161 4.94 -14.42 10.41
C LEU A 161 4.98 -12.90 10.37
N ARG A 162 6.17 -12.31 10.46
CA ARG A 162 6.45 -10.94 9.99
C ARG A 162 6.95 -11.03 8.57
N VAL A 163 6.34 -10.24 7.68
CA VAL A 163 6.68 -10.21 6.25
C VAL A 163 6.93 -8.77 5.82
N ARG A 164 8.16 -8.43 5.40
CA ARG A 164 8.47 -7.18 4.71
C ARG A 164 8.77 -7.48 3.26
N CYS A 165 8.05 -6.84 2.35
CA CYS A 165 8.07 -7.22 0.95
C CYS A 165 7.88 -6.04 -0.01
N SER A 166 8.28 -6.26 -1.26
CA SER A 166 8.07 -5.34 -2.38
C SER A 166 6.58 -5.21 -2.74
N LYS A 167 6.28 -4.22 -3.56
CA LYS A 167 4.94 -4.10 -4.19
C LYS A 167 4.56 -5.37 -4.94
N GLY A 168 3.26 -5.62 -5.05
CA GLY A 168 2.72 -6.72 -5.85
C GLY A 168 2.78 -8.09 -5.17
N THR A 169 3.35 -8.19 -3.98
CA THR A 169 3.38 -9.42 -3.18
C THR A 169 1.98 -9.76 -2.67
N TYR A 170 1.58 -10.99 -2.85
CA TYR A 170 0.37 -11.59 -2.26
C TYR A 170 0.78 -12.45 -1.06
N VAL A 171 0.50 -11.97 0.15
CA VAL A 171 0.82 -12.72 1.39
C VAL A 171 0.01 -14.02 1.46
N ARG A 172 -1.20 -14.05 0.90
CA ARG A 172 -2.00 -15.27 0.75
C ARG A 172 -1.25 -16.35 -0.04
N THR A 173 -0.68 -15.97 -1.17
CA THR A 173 0.11 -16.89 -2.00
C THR A 173 1.39 -17.31 -1.29
N LEU A 174 2.05 -16.42 -0.55
CA LEU A 174 3.22 -16.79 0.27
C LEU A 174 2.86 -17.87 1.29
N CYS A 175 1.72 -17.73 1.99
CA CYS A 175 1.25 -18.76 2.94
C CYS A 175 0.92 -20.08 2.25
N HIS A 176 0.26 -20.03 1.09
CA HIS A 176 -0.05 -21.20 0.28
C HIS A 176 1.23 -21.93 -0.18
N ASP A 177 2.20 -21.20 -0.72
CA ASP A 177 3.44 -21.74 -1.24
C ASP A 177 4.32 -22.32 -0.11
N LEU A 178 4.33 -21.68 1.07
CA LEU A 178 4.98 -22.22 2.28
C LEU A 178 4.37 -23.57 2.68
N GLY A 179 3.03 -23.68 2.72
CA GLY A 179 2.33 -24.94 3.02
C GLY A 179 2.63 -26.03 1.99
N SER A 180 2.72 -25.66 0.72
CA SER A 180 3.10 -26.57 -0.38
C SER A 180 4.55 -27.03 -0.23
N ALA A 181 5.48 -26.13 0.12
CA ALA A 181 6.89 -26.45 0.33
C ALA A 181 7.12 -27.38 1.54
N LEU A 182 6.21 -27.34 2.52
CA LEU A 182 6.16 -28.22 3.69
C LEU A 182 5.37 -29.51 3.43
N SER A 183 4.83 -29.70 2.20
CA SER A 183 4.05 -30.88 1.78
C SER A 183 2.81 -31.17 2.62
N CYS A 184 2.27 -30.15 3.31
CA CYS A 184 1.05 -30.30 4.11
C CYS A 184 -0.06 -29.32 3.71
N GLY A 185 0.17 -28.47 2.69
CA GLY A 185 -0.76 -27.41 2.32
C GLY A 185 -0.81 -26.29 3.36
N GLY A 186 -1.31 -25.12 2.94
CA GLY A 186 -1.44 -23.99 3.84
C GLY A 186 -2.26 -22.86 3.23
N CYS A 187 -2.79 -22.01 4.09
CA CYS A 187 -3.48 -20.77 3.71
C CYS A 187 -3.23 -19.67 4.75
N MET A 188 -3.54 -18.45 4.40
CA MET A 188 -3.45 -17.30 5.30
C MET A 188 -4.66 -17.26 6.24
N SER A 189 -4.44 -17.23 7.57
CA SER A 189 -5.52 -17.17 8.56
C SER A 189 -5.84 -15.75 9.03
N SER A 190 -4.85 -14.84 9.00
CA SER A 190 -5.03 -13.44 9.34
C SER A 190 -4.02 -12.57 8.62
N LEU A 191 -4.33 -11.27 8.48
CA LEU A 191 -3.40 -10.31 7.90
C LEU A 191 -3.59 -8.93 8.54
N ARG A 192 -2.49 -8.37 9.09
CA ARG A 192 -2.45 -7.00 9.57
C ARG A 192 -1.29 -6.27 8.92
N ARG A 193 -1.59 -5.23 8.13
CA ARG A 193 -0.54 -4.37 7.57
C ARG A 193 -0.06 -3.39 8.62
N THR A 194 1.20 -3.51 9.04
CA THR A 194 1.83 -2.65 10.06
C THR A 194 2.48 -1.42 9.46
N ARG A 195 2.90 -1.51 8.17
CA ARG A 195 3.55 -0.41 7.45
C ARG A 195 3.22 -0.42 5.96
N ALA A 196 3.06 0.78 5.39
CA ALA A 196 2.95 1.03 3.95
C ALA A 196 3.81 2.24 3.59
N GLY A 197 4.98 2.02 2.99
CA GLY A 197 5.98 3.07 2.76
C GLY A 197 6.42 3.73 4.07
N SER A 198 6.23 5.05 4.17
CA SER A 198 6.54 5.84 5.37
C SER A 198 5.45 5.80 6.45
N PHE A 199 4.27 5.24 6.17
CA PHE A 199 3.14 5.24 7.09
C PHE A 199 3.11 3.97 7.94
N THR A 200 2.84 4.14 9.24
CA THR A 200 2.82 3.09 10.25
C THR A 200 1.53 3.13 11.08
N LEU A 201 1.31 2.13 11.94
CA LEU A 201 0.16 2.08 12.84
C LEU A 201 0.13 3.25 13.84
N SER A 202 1.29 3.82 14.22
CA SER A 202 1.35 4.95 15.15
C SER A 202 0.73 6.24 14.61
N GLN A 203 0.57 6.34 13.29
CA GLN A 203 -0.06 7.47 12.60
C GLN A 203 -1.51 7.19 12.23
N ALA A 204 -1.97 5.96 12.46
CA ALA A 204 -3.28 5.52 12.02
C ALA A 204 -4.37 5.82 13.06
N VAL A 205 -5.52 6.23 12.57
CA VAL A 205 -6.75 6.39 13.36
C VAL A 205 -7.81 5.40 12.86
N THR A 206 -8.69 4.95 13.76
CA THR A 206 -9.82 4.10 13.36
C THR A 206 -10.90 4.93 12.65
N MET A 207 -11.75 4.27 11.86
CA MET A 207 -12.90 4.96 11.25
C MET A 207 -13.82 5.58 12.31
N GLN A 208 -14.00 4.92 13.47
CA GLN A 208 -14.82 5.46 14.55
C GLN A 208 -14.24 6.76 15.11
N GLN A 209 -12.93 6.79 15.37
CA GLN A 209 -12.25 8.02 15.81
C GLN A 209 -12.40 9.18 14.82
N VAL A 210 -12.35 8.90 13.52
CA VAL A 210 -12.60 9.93 12.49
C VAL A 210 -14.03 10.45 12.55
N LEU A 211 -15.02 9.58 12.73
CA LEU A 211 -16.43 9.97 12.82
C LEU A 211 -16.72 10.77 14.08
N ASP A 212 -16.18 10.34 15.20
CA ASP A 212 -16.33 11.03 16.49
C ASP A 212 -15.69 12.43 16.44
N PHE A 213 -14.49 12.52 15.87
CA PHE A 213 -13.81 13.80 15.68
C PHE A 213 -14.60 14.76 14.76
N ALA A 214 -15.08 14.24 13.63
CA ALA A 214 -15.83 15.02 12.64
C ALA A 214 -17.22 15.48 13.15
N ALA A 215 -17.72 14.91 14.24
CA ALA A 215 -18.99 15.36 14.86
C ALA A 215 -18.83 16.70 15.61
N GLU A 216 -17.62 17.02 16.08
CA GLU A 216 -17.35 18.18 16.94
C GLU A 216 -16.32 19.15 16.33
N HIS A 217 -15.52 18.72 15.34
CA HIS A 217 -14.38 19.44 14.77
C HIS A 217 -14.36 19.37 13.24
N ASP A 218 -13.55 20.22 12.62
CA ASP A 218 -13.28 20.12 11.18
C ASP A 218 -12.40 18.89 10.91
N PRO A 219 -12.91 17.87 10.18
CA PRO A 219 -12.12 16.68 9.90
C PRO A 219 -10.83 16.95 9.10
N GLN A 220 -10.70 18.13 8.47
CA GLN A 220 -9.46 18.52 7.77
C GLN A 220 -8.26 18.63 8.72
N GLU A 221 -8.46 18.85 10.00
CA GLU A 221 -7.40 18.89 11.02
C GLU A 221 -6.71 17.53 11.22
N LEU A 222 -7.37 16.43 10.83
CA LEU A 222 -6.77 15.09 10.86
C LEU A 222 -5.85 14.81 9.67
N LEU A 223 -5.83 15.68 8.65
CA LEU A 223 -5.09 15.43 7.43
C LEU A 223 -3.60 15.76 7.57
N MET A 224 -2.78 14.79 7.24
CA MET A 224 -1.35 15.00 7.05
C MET A 224 -1.08 15.69 5.69
N PRO A 225 -0.04 16.50 5.58
CA PRO A 225 0.34 17.14 4.32
C PRO A 225 0.79 16.10 3.28
N VAL A 226 0.61 16.42 1.99
CA VAL A 226 0.87 15.50 0.86
C VAL A 226 2.34 15.09 0.77
N ASP A 227 3.25 15.99 1.14
CA ASP A 227 4.70 15.77 1.11
C ASP A 227 5.19 14.72 2.11
N ALA A 228 4.34 14.30 3.08
CA ALA A 228 4.63 13.18 3.97
C ALA A 228 4.93 11.86 3.24
N VAL A 229 4.36 11.65 2.05
CA VAL A 229 4.68 10.49 1.17
C VAL A 229 6.15 10.49 0.76
N PHE A 230 6.74 11.66 0.65
CA PHE A 230 8.08 11.88 0.11
C PHE A 230 9.11 12.18 1.19
N SER A 231 8.84 11.86 2.45
CA SER A 231 9.68 12.19 3.61
C SER A 231 11.13 11.68 3.51
N VAL A 232 11.37 10.64 2.71
CA VAL A 232 12.71 10.11 2.40
C VAL A 232 13.56 11.04 1.51
N HIS A 233 12.93 12.00 0.82
CA HIS A 233 13.63 12.95 -0.04
C HIS A 233 13.90 14.27 0.71
N PRO A 234 15.07 14.87 0.56
CA PRO A 234 15.38 16.15 1.19
C PRO A 234 14.52 17.29 0.63
N PRO A 235 14.29 18.37 1.39
CA PRO A 235 13.64 19.55 0.89
C PRO A 235 14.58 20.37 -0.03
N LEU A 236 14.01 21.03 -1.04
CA LEU A 236 14.65 22.04 -1.87
C LEU A 236 13.75 23.28 -1.89
N ILE A 237 14.28 24.39 -1.41
CA ILE A 237 13.56 25.67 -1.39
C ILE A 237 13.92 26.44 -2.65
N VAL A 238 12.93 26.95 -3.36
CA VAL A 238 13.08 27.76 -4.55
C VAL A 238 12.47 29.15 -4.32
N THR A 239 13.00 30.17 -5.01
CA THR A 239 12.48 31.54 -4.94
C THR A 239 11.06 31.61 -5.52
N LEU A 240 10.28 32.66 -5.17
CA LEU A 240 8.93 32.88 -5.75
C LEU A 240 8.98 32.97 -7.27
N GLY A 241 10.03 33.59 -7.84
CA GLY A 241 10.22 33.65 -9.29
C GLY A 241 10.48 32.28 -9.93
N GLN A 242 11.25 31.42 -9.27
CA GLN A 242 11.46 30.04 -9.71
C GLN A 242 10.17 29.21 -9.54
N ALA A 243 9.46 29.37 -8.43
CA ALA A 243 8.17 28.73 -8.16
C ALA A 243 7.14 29.08 -9.26
N ALA A 244 7.04 30.34 -9.66
CA ALA A 244 6.16 30.75 -10.75
C ALA A 244 6.49 30.05 -12.08
N LYS A 245 7.78 29.88 -12.40
CA LYS A 245 8.21 29.13 -13.59
C LYS A 245 7.77 27.66 -13.51
N LEU A 246 8.00 27.00 -12.36
CA LEU A 246 7.60 25.61 -12.13
C LEU A 246 6.08 25.43 -12.21
N LYS A 247 5.30 26.37 -11.67
CA LYS A 247 3.83 26.35 -11.75
C LYS A 247 3.33 26.47 -13.19
N ASN A 248 4.08 27.14 -14.05
CA ASN A 248 3.80 27.24 -15.49
C ASN A 248 4.40 26.08 -16.32
N GLY A 249 4.91 25.03 -15.66
CA GLY A 249 5.46 23.85 -16.33
C GLY A 249 6.89 24.02 -16.87
N ALA A 250 7.54 25.15 -16.62
CA ALA A 250 8.91 25.38 -17.05
C ALA A 250 9.92 24.70 -16.12
N GLN A 251 11.07 24.34 -16.66
CA GLN A 251 12.22 23.86 -15.89
C GLN A 251 12.97 25.05 -15.28
N VAL A 252 13.63 24.82 -14.16
CA VAL A 252 14.45 25.85 -13.49
C VAL A 252 15.89 25.39 -13.44
N ARG A 253 16.80 26.27 -13.91
CA ARG A 253 18.25 26.02 -13.85
C ARG A 253 18.86 26.87 -12.75
N ASP A 254 19.63 26.19 -11.89
CA ASP A 254 20.47 26.81 -10.88
C ASP A 254 21.68 25.90 -10.62
N TRP A 255 22.87 26.42 -10.79
CA TRP A 255 24.11 25.65 -10.64
C TRP A 255 24.42 25.28 -9.19
N GLN A 256 23.73 25.87 -8.23
CA GLN A 256 23.82 25.50 -6.82
C GLN A 256 22.99 24.24 -6.49
N PHE A 257 22.05 23.85 -7.35
CA PHE A 257 21.26 22.64 -7.15
C PHE A 257 22.11 21.39 -7.34
N ARG A 258 22.18 20.57 -6.30
CA ARG A 258 22.86 19.28 -6.35
C ARG A 258 21.98 18.21 -7.00
N PRO A 259 22.57 17.24 -7.76
CA PRO A 259 21.81 16.14 -8.32
C PRO A 259 21.07 15.35 -7.24
N GLY A 260 19.79 14.98 -7.53
CA GLY A 260 18.94 14.23 -6.60
C GLY A 260 17.47 14.42 -6.83
N THR A 261 16.67 13.70 -6.04
CA THR A 261 15.21 13.88 -5.99
C THR A 261 14.84 14.65 -4.73
N TYR A 262 13.94 15.63 -4.86
CA TYR A 262 13.64 16.60 -3.81
C TYR A 262 12.14 16.85 -3.65
N ARG A 263 11.74 17.12 -2.41
CA ARG A 263 10.49 17.83 -2.11
C ARG A 263 10.73 19.30 -2.32
N VAL A 264 10.09 19.88 -3.34
CA VAL A 264 10.33 21.28 -3.73
C VAL A 264 9.28 22.19 -3.11
N TYR A 265 9.75 23.20 -2.38
CA TYR A 265 8.92 24.20 -1.70
C TYR A 265 9.27 25.59 -2.25
N ALA A 266 8.26 26.45 -2.34
CA ALA A 266 8.50 27.87 -2.48
C ALA A 266 9.01 28.46 -1.16
N GLU A 267 9.68 29.61 -1.19
CA GLU A 267 10.21 30.28 0.01
C GLU A 267 9.14 30.76 1.00
N ASP A 268 7.86 30.79 0.59
CA ASP A 268 6.70 31.01 1.46
C ASP A 268 6.19 29.75 2.17
N GLY A 269 6.85 28.60 1.94
CA GLY A 269 6.53 27.32 2.55
C GLY A 269 5.54 26.44 1.78
N GLU A 270 5.00 26.91 0.62
CA GLU A 270 4.09 26.08 -0.19
C GLU A 270 4.84 24.86 -0.77
N PHE A 271 4.31 23.64 -0.54
CA PHE A 271 4.80 22.44 -1.22
C PHE A 271 4.34 22.43 -2.67
N LEU A 272 5.29 22.51 -3.60
CA LEU A 272 5.00 22.62 -5.03
C LEU A 272 4.95 21.26 -5.72
N LEU A 273 5.99 20.45 -5.55
CA LEU A 273 6.18 19.25 -6.38
C LEU A 273 7.26 18.32 -5.81
N LEU A 274 7.22 17.08 -6.27
CA LEU A 274 8.39 16.21 -6.28
C LEU A 274 9.20 16.52 -7.53
N GLY A 275 10.46 16.88 -7.40
CA GLY A 275 11.34 17.27 -8.49
C GLY A 275 12.62 16.46 -8.55
N ARG A 276 13.24 16.42 -9.72
CA ARG A 276 14.56 15.84 -9.94
C ARG A 276 15.50 16.92 -10.44
N VAL A 277 16.69 16.96 -9.85
CA VAL A 277 17.80 17.80 -10.28
C VAL A 277 18.84 16.93 -10.98
N GLU A 278 19.19 17.32 -12.22
CA GLU A 278 20.27 16.74 -12.99
C GLU A 278 21.06 17.89 -13.68
N ASN A 279 22.37 17.93 -13.49
CA ASN A 279 23.24 18.98 -14.08
C ASN A 279 22.74 20.42 -13.77
N GLY A 280 22.30 20.67 -12.54
CA GLY A 280 21.76 21.98 -12.12
C GLY A 280 20.40 22.33 -12.71
N LEU A 281 19.72 21.40 -13.40
CA LEU A 281 18.40 21.57 -13.97
C LEU A 281 17.35 20.85 -13.12
N LEU A 282 16.43 21.59 -12.53
CA LEU A 282 15.29 21.07 -11.79
C LEU A 282 14.11 20.82 -12.75
N THR A 283 13.65 19.57 -12.77
CA THR A 283 12.51 19.10 -13.57
C THR A 283 11.41 18.55 -12.66
N THR A 284 10.14 18.69 -13.07
CA THR A 284 8.98 18.19 -12.32
C THR A 284 8.78 16.69 -12.56
N ILE A 285 8.80 15.90 -11.47
CA ILE A 285 8.31 14.51 -11.50
C ILE A 285 6.79 14.53 -11.35
N LYS A 286 6.28 15.21 -10.30
CA LYS A 286 4.83 15.32 -10.03
C LYS A 286 4.52 16.60 -9.29
N SER A 287 3.53 17.36 -9.76
CA SER A 287 3.12 18.64 -9.15
C SER A 287 1.91 18.45 -8.22
N PHE A 288 1.85 19.28 -7.15
CA PHE A 288 0.78 19.26 -6.14
C PHE A 288 0.17 20.64 -5.86
N PHE A 289 0.72 21.71 -6.42
CA PHE A 289 0.21 23.08 -6.30
C PHE A 289 -1.15 23.28 -7.01
N GLU A 290 -1.85 24.35 -6.64
CA GLU A 290 -3.04 24.80 -7.36
C GLU A 290 -2.64 25.52 -8.65
N VAL A 291 -3.18 25.09 -9.76
CA VAL A 291 -3.21 25.90 -10.97
C VAL A 291 -4.42 26.82 -10.82
N ASN A 292 -4.18 28.09 -10.52
CA ASN A 292 -5.23 29.10 -10.65
C ASN A 292 -5.59 29.16 -12.13
N THR A 293 -6.63 28.43 -12.53
CA THR A 293 -7.30 28.67 -13.79
C THR A 293 -7.96 30.06 -13.61
N LEU A 294 -7.26 31.09 -14.04
CA LEU A 294 -7.92 32.39 -14.25
C LEU A 294 -9.10 32.08 -15.17
N ALA A 295 -10.31 32.27 -14.62
CA ALA A 295 -11.51 32.25 -15.44
C ALA A 295 -11.35 33.27 -16.57
N THR A 296 -11.18 32.77 -17.79
CA THR A 296 -11.36 33.56 -19.01
C THR A 296 -12.84 33.75 -19.27
#